data_0322aca4c71f494175ab0c24e40e420b
#
_entry.id   0322aca4c71f494175ab0c24e40e420b
#
_cell.length_a   1.000
_cell.length_b   1.000
_cell.length_c   1.000
_cell.angle_alpha   90.00
_cell.angle_beta   90.00
_cell.angle_gamma   90.00
#
_symmetry.space_group_name_H-M   'P 1'
#
loop_
_entity.id
_entity.type
_entity.pdbx_description
1 polymer ?
#
loop_
_entity_poly.entity_id
_entity_poly.type
_entity_poly.pdbx_seq_one_letter_code
_entity_poly.pdbx_strand_id
1 'polypeptide(L)'
;MLIWFLPVFLLSLLLGLPVLFALLAAPGILLWLNGQERDITLLYRNIYNGIDSFPLMAIPFFMLAGELMNRSRITERLVEFAQAMMGHLRGGLAHVNILSSMLFAGLSGSAVADTSALGSMLIPAMEKQGYSRKFAAAITAASSVIGPIIPPSGIMIIYAYVMGESVAALFLAGIVPGILVGVGLMVTVTWMADRYDFPVASRRYGWRERGGASLKAFFPLMTPVIILGGILGGIFTPTEAAAVAVGYAMVIALFVMRTMRIVDLPDVLARAALTSAVVLLLVGAAMAFKTVVSLSHAPEILASMILSVSENPLILLFLINVLLFIVGMFLDAGPAIIILGPILGPIFVSMGIDPVHFAIIMSVNLTVGLATPPMGLVLFVASSVSGERIENIARAILPFLAVEIATIFLITYVPAISMTIPRLAGFVD
;
A
#
# COMPACT_ATOMS: atom_id res chain seq x y z
N MET A 1 6.20 -15.24 -31.46
CA MET A 1 6.89 -13.92 -31.37
C MET A 1 6.38 -13.02 -30.24
N LEU A 2 5.09 -12.97 -29.97
CA LEU A 2 4.53 -12.10 -28.91
C LEU A 2 5.09 -12.38 -27.50
N ILE A 3 5.64 -13.55 -27.21
CA ILE A 3 6.26 -13.86 -25.91
C ILE A 3 7.48 -12.99 -25.58
N TRP A 4 8.08 -12.36 -26.59
CA TRP A 4 9.20 -11.45 -26.41
C TRP A 4 8.83 -10.11 -25.77
N PHE A 5 7.52 -9.83 -25.58
CA PHE A 5 7.08 -8.58 -24.96
C PHE A 5 7.63 -8.40 -23.53
N LEU A 6 7.73 -9.50 -22.76
CA LEU A 6 8.23 -9.45 -21.38
C LEU A 6 9.74 -9.12 -21.34
N PRO A 7 10.63 -9.80 -22.12
CA PRO A 7 12.02 -9.40 -22.24
C PRO A 7 12.21 -7.96 -22.74
N VAL A 8 11.45 -7.52 -23.75
CA VAL A 8 11.54 -6.14 -24.28
C VAL A 8 11.06 -5.13 -23.23
N PHE A 9 10.00 -5.44 -22.51
CA PHE A 9 9.50 -4.62 -21.41
C PHE A 9 10.55 -4.48 -20.30
N LEU A 10 11.12 -5.60 -19.81
CA LEU A 10 12.16 -5.61 -18.79
C LEU A 10 13.41 -4.85 -19.24
N LEU A 11 13.83 -5.04 -20.50
CA LEU A 11 14.95 -4.29 -21.07
C LEU A 11 14.66 -2.79 -21.09
N SER A 12 13.43 -2.40 -21.46
CA SER A 12 13.02 -1.00 -21.47
C SER A 12 13.11 -0.37 -20.07
N LEU A 13 12.71 -1.10 -19.03
CA LEU A 13 12.86 -0.66 -17.65
C LEU A 13 14.33 -0.55 -17.22
N LEU A 14 15.16 -1.52 -17.58
CA LEU A 14 16.61 -1.51 -17.29
C LEU A 14 17.33 -0.33 -17.99
N LEU A 15 16.85 0.08 -19.16
CA LEU A 15 17.33 1.27 -19.89
C LEU A 15 16.83 2.59 -19.28
N GLY A 16 16.01 2.54 -18.22
CA GLY A 16 15.51 3.72 -17.50
C GLY A 16 14.26 4.35 -18.11
N LEU A 17 13.54 3.66 -19.00
CA LEU A 17 12.25 4.15 -19.47
C LEU A 17 11.23 4.14 -18.33
N PRO A 18 10.44 5.23 -18.13
CA PRO A 18 9.35 5.21 -17.17
C PRO A 18 8.37 4.08 -17.47
N VAL A 19 7.85 3.45 -16.41
CA VAL A 19 6.99 2.26 -16.48
C VAL A 19 5.82 2.43 -17.45
N LEU A 20 5.19 3.61 -17.47
CA LEU A 20 4.12 3.93 -18.39
C LEU A 20 4.51 3.70 -19.85
N PHE A 21 5.66 4.25 -20.26
CA PHE A 21 6.14 4.14 -21.64
C PHE A 21 6.60 2.71 -21.96
N ALA A 22 7.20 2.02 -21.01
CA ALA A 22 7.59 0.62 -21.17
C ALA A 22 6.38 -0.29 -21.40
N LEU A 23 5.27 -0.07 -20.65
CA LEU A 23 4.00 -0.81 -20.79
C LEU A 23 3.35 -0.61 -22.16
N LEU A 24 3.56 0.52 -22.81
CA LEU A 24 2.99 0.81 -24.12
C LEU A 24 3.94 0.46 -25.27
N ALA A 25 5.22 0.78 -25.13
CA ALA A 25 6.22 0.60 -26.18
C ALA A 25 6.49 -0.89 -26.44
N ALA A 26 6.66 -1.69 -25.41
CA ALA A 26 6.99 -3.11 -25.58
C ALA A 26 5.91 -3.87 -26.39
N PRO A 27 4.61 -3.85 -26.02
CA PRO A 27 3.59 -4.47 -26.84
C PRO A 27 3.41 -3.82 -28.20
N GLY A 28 3.49 -2.47 -28.28
CA GLY A 28 3.36 -1.75 -29.55
C GLY A 28 4.42 -2.12 -30.57
N ILE A 29 5.70 -2.14 -30.16
CA ILE A 29 6.83 -2.54 -31.00
C ILE A 29 6.65 -3.97 -31.53
N LEU A 30 6.24 -4.89 -30.66
CA LEU A 30 6.09 -6.29 -31.04
C LEU A 30 4.91 -6.53 -31.97
N LEU A 31 3.78 -5.87 -31.77
CA LEU A 31 2.66 -5.93 -32.69
C LEU A 31 3.05 -5.38 -34.08
N TRP A 32 3.80 -4.29 -34.11
CA TRP A 32 4.31 -3.72 -35.35
C TRP A 32 5.28 -4.67 -36.06
N LEU A 33 6.24 -5.25 -35.35
CA LEU A 33 7.21 -6.19 -35.93
C LEU A 33 6.54 -7.50 -36.41
N ASN A 34 5.38 -7.87 -35.89
CA ASN A 34 4.59 -9.02 -36.29
C ASN A 34 3.66 -8.73 -37.50
N GLY A 35 3.64 -7.50 -38.03
CA GLY A 35 2.69 -7.11 -39.06
C GLY A 35 1.22 -7.00 -38.58
N GLN A 36 1.01 -6.89 -37.28
CA GLN A 36 -0.30 -6.75 -36.65
C GLN A 36 -0.63 -5.27 -36.38
N GLU A 37 -0.44 -4.41 -37.38
CA GLU A 37 -0.64 -2.97 -37.23
C GLU A 37 -2.05 -2.57 -36.83
N ARG A 38 -3.08 -3.38 -37.19
CA ARG A 38 -4.47 -3.17 -36.78
C ARG A 38 -4.66 -3.33 -35.28
N ASP A 39 -3.85 -4.18 -34.66
CA ASP A 39 -3.94 -4.46 -33.23
C ASP A 39 -3.31 -3.32 -32.39
N ILE A 40 -2.45 -2.50 -32.98
CA ILE A 40 -1.93 -1.27 -32.34
C ILE A 40 -3.08 -0.31 -32.02
N THR A 41 -4.04 -0.16 -32.95
CA THR A 41 -5.25 0.65 -32.72
C THR A 41 -6.06 0.10 -31.52
N LEU A 42 -6.10 -1.22 -31.37
CA LEU A 42 -6.76 -1.88 -30.23
C LEU A 42 -6.06 -1.53 -28.89
N LEU A 43 -4.72 -1.42 -28.88
CA LEU A 43 -3.99 -0.99 -27.68
C LEU A 43 -4.43 0.40 -27.23
N TYR A 44 -4.46 1.38 -28.11
CA TYR A 44 -4.89 2.75 -27.78
C TYR A 44 -6.35 2.80 -27.30
N ARG A 45 -7.22 2.04 -27.96
CA ARG A 45 -8.62 1.91 -27.53
C ARG A 45 -8.73 1.31 -26.14
N ASN A 46 -7.90 0.33 -25.82
CA ASN A 46 -7.89 -0.31 -24.49
C ASN A 46 -7.34 0.60 -23.40
N ILE A 47 -6.45 1.55 -23.71
CA ILE A 47 -6.04 2.59 -22.76
C ILE A 47 -7.25 3.42 -22.35
N TYR A 48 -8.01 3.91 -23.32
CA TYR A 48 -9.19 4.73 -23.05
C TYR A 48 -10.26 3.94 -22.29
N ASN A 49 -10.64 2.77 -22.79
CA ASN A 49 -11.64 1.91 -22.15
C ASN A 49 -11.18 1.43 -20.75
N GLY A 50 -9.86 1.29 -20.56
CA GLY A 50 -9.27 0.88 -19.29
C GLY A 50 -9.36 1.94 -18.20
N ILE A 51 -9.48 3.23 -18.58
CA ILE A 51 -9.67 4.34 -17.63
C ILE A 51 -11.16 4.61 -17.41
N ASP A 52 -11.99 4.37 -18.41
CA ASP A 52 -13.43 4.63 -18.37
C ASP A 52 -14.17 3.52 -17.57
N SER A 53 -14.02 3.57 -16.25
CA SER A 53 -14.63 2.59 -15.35
C SER A 53 -15.05 3.22 -14.04
N PHE A 54 -16.30 2.97 -13.65
CA PHE A 54 -16.90 3.48 -12.41
C PHE A 54 -16.09 3.09 -11.14
N PRO A 55 -15.64 1.85 -10.95
CA PRO A 55 -14.82 1.49 -9.79
C PRO A 55 -13.49 2.27 -9.68
N LEU A 56 -12.89 2.66 -10.80
CA LEU A 56 -11.64 3.43 -10.81
C LEU A 56 -11.81 4.86 -10.29
N MET A 57 -13.03 5.41 -10.33
CA MET A 57 -13.32 6.73 -9.74
C MET A 57 -13.09 6.75 -8.22
N ALA A 58 -13.08 5.60 -7.56
CA ALA A 58 -12.70 5.51 -6.15
C ALA A 58 -11.27 6.01 -5.89
N ILE A 59 -10.33 5.79 -6.83
CA ILE A 59 -8.92 6.18 -6.68
C ILE A 59 -8.77 7.69 -6.51
N PRO A 60 -9.25 8.56 -7.45
CA PRO A 60 -9.19 10.00 -7.27
C PRO A 60 -9.86 10.50 -5.99
N PHE A 61 -11.00 9.93 -5.62
CA PHE A 61 -11.70 10.33 -4.40
C PHE A 61 -10.92 9.95 -3.15
N PHE A 62 -10.39 8.73 -3.02
CA PHE A 62 -9.56 8.36 -1.88
C PHE A 62 -8.27 9.18 -1.81
N MET A 63 -7.63 9.45 -2.96
CA MET A 63 -6.46 10.33 -3.00
C MET A 63 -6.77 11.74 -2.56
N LEU A 64 -7.91 12.29 -2.97
CA LEU A 64 -8.36 13.60 -2.54
C LEU A 64 -8.71 13.61 -1.04
N ALA A 65 -9.39 12.59 -0.54
CA ALA A 65 -9.68 12.46 0.89
C ALA A 65 -8.39 12.40 1.71
N GLY A 66 -7.41 11.60 1.29
CA GLY A 66 -6.09 11.52 1.93
C GLY A 66 -5.33 12.86 1.92
N GLU A 67 -5.33 13.60 0.79
CA GLU A 67 -4.67 14.90 0.69
C GLU A 67 -5.36 15.97 1.56
N LEU A 68 -6.70 15.99 1.60
CA LEU A 68 -7.49 16.83 2.51
C LEU A 68 -7.13 16.57 3.97
N MET A 69 -7.06 15.30 4.35
CA MET A 69 -6.74 14.91 5.72
C MET A 69 -5.29 15.23 6.10
N ASN A 70 -4.37 15.03 5.19
CA ASN A 70 -2.96 15.36 5.41
C ASN A 70 -2.78 16.88 5.60
N ARG A 71 -3.42 17.70 4.75
CA ARG A 71 -3.35 19.15 4.83
C ARG A 71 -4.05 19.71 6.08
N SER A 72 -5.06 19.02 6.59
CA SER A 72 -5.88 19.47 7.74
C SER A 72 -5.25 19.17 9.11
N ARG A 73 -3.98 18.78 9.19
CA ARG A 73 -3.29 18.40 10.45
C ARG A 73 -4.00 17.29 11.26
N ILE A 74 -4.79 16.49 10.60
CA ILE A 74 -5.43 15.33 11.21
C ILE A 74 -4.36 14.35 11.73
N THR A 75 -3.24 14.23 11.04
CA THR A 75 -2.07 13.42 11.43
C THR A 75 -1.59 13.78 12.84
N GLU A 76 -1.52 15.07 13.18
CA GLU A 76 -1.10 15.53 14.51
C GLU A 76 -2.03 14.98 15.61
N ARG A 77 -3.36 14.94 15.36
CA ARG A 77 -4.36 14.44 16.31
C ARG A 77 -4.25 12.92 16.52
N LEU A 78 -3.95 12.18 15.46
CA LEU A 78 -3.73 10.74 15.56
C LEU A 78 -2.45 10.42 16.33
N VAL A 79 -1.38 11.19 16.12
CA VAL A 79 -0.14 11.07 16.88
C VAL A 79 -0.35 11.44 18.35
N GLU A 80 -1.09 12.53 18.68
CA GLU A 80 -1.46 12.89 20.05
C GLU A 80 -2.23 11.75 20.73
N PHE A 81 -3.18 11.14 20.02
CA PHE A 81 -3.95 10.00 20.51
C PHE A 81 -3.05 8.77 20.76
N ALA A 82 -2.23 8.38 19.78
CA ALA A 82 -1.30 7.28 19.91
C ALA A 82 -0.33 7.50 21.08
N GLN A 83 0.15 8.73 21.27
CA GLN A 83 1.01 9.09 22.39
C GLN A 83 0.31 8.98 23.74
N ALA A 84 -0.96 9.38 23.82
CA ALA A 84 -1.75 9.24 25.05
C ALA A 84 -1.99 7.76 25.41
N MET A 85 -2.11 6.87 24.40
CA MET A 85 -2.32 5.44 24.58
C MET A 85 -1.04 4.67 24.91
N MET A 86 0.02 4.87 24.14
CA MET A 86 1.24 4.04 24.17
C MET A 86 2.52 4.77 24.59
N GLY A 87 2.50 6.10 24.68
CA GLY A 87 3.70 6.89 24.98
C GLY A 87 4.37 6.57 26.32
N HIS A 88 3.63 5.97 27.25
CA HIS A 88 4.12 5.59 28.58
C HIS A 88 4.91 4.26 28.62
N LEU A 89 4.89 3.50 27.52
CA LEU A 89 5.63 2.24 27.40
C LEU A 89 7.12 2.49 27.27
N ARG A 90 7.95 1.49 27.61
CA ARG A 90 9.36 1.51 27.28
C ARG A 90 9.53 1.45 25.76
N GLY A 91 10.31 2.36 25.20
CA GLY A 91 10.31 2.56 23.74
C GLY A 91 9.03 3.24 23.23
N GLY A 92 8.34 4.05 24.09
CA GLY A 92 7.00 4.57 23.85
C GLY A 92 6.82 5.29 22.53
N LEU A 93 7.76 6.17 22.12
CA LEU A 93 7.62 6.85 20.81
C LEU A 93 7.78 5.92 19.60
N ALA A 94 8.49 4.80 19.72
CA ALA A 94 8.52 3.82 18.65
C ALA A 94 7.18 3.09 18.53
N HIS A 95 6.52 2.73 19.64
CA HIS A 95 5.16 2.21 19.64
C HIS A 95 4.14 3.23 19.11
N VAL A 96 4.30 4.52 19.49
CA VAL A 96 3.48 5.62 18.96
C VAL A 96 3.63 5.72 17.45
N ASN A 97 4.83 5.57 16.92
CA ASN A 97 5.09 5.60 15.48
C ASN A 97 4.31 4.49 14.75
N ILE A 98 4.41 3.25 15.23
CA ILE A 98 3.70 2.10 14.65
C ILE A 98 2.18 2.30 14.74
N LEU A 99 1.66 2.65 15.92
CA LEU A 99 0.22 2.86 16.11
C LEU A 99 -0.29 4.01 15.23
N SER A 100 0.47 5.10 15.13
CA SER A 100 0.13 6.22 14.25
C SER A 100 0.08 5.79 12.79
N SER A 101 1.04 4.96 12.32
CA SER A 101 1.02 4.39 10.97
C SER A 101 -0.21 3.51 10.74
N MET A 102 -0.58 2.65 11.70
CA MET A 102 -1.79 1.83 11.60
C MET A 102 -3.07 2.67 11.50
N LEU A 103 -3.17 3.74 12.29
CA LEU A 103 -4.33 4.63 12.28
C LEU A 103 -4.37 5.51 11.02
N PHE A 104 -3.20 5.96 10.56
CA PHE A 104 -3.06 6.81 9.39
C PHE A 104 -3.23 6.02 8.08
N ALA A 105 -2.95 4.72 8.10
CA ALA A 105 -3.17 3.80 6.97
C ALA A 105 -4.61 3.89 6.44
N GLY A 106 -5.60 3.90 7.33
CA GLY A 106 -7.01 4.07 6.98
C GLY A 106 -7.38 5.42 6.35
N LEU A 107 -6.42 6.32 6.16
CA LEU A 107 -6.61 7.65 5.59
C LEU A 107 -5.79 7.85 4.30
N SER A 108 -4.54 7.42 4.26
CA SER A 108 -3.59 7.71 3.17
C SER A 108 -3.50 6.59 2.13
N GLY A 109 -3.51 5.34 2.56
CA GLY A 109 -3.33 4.17 1.71
C GLY A 109 -1.98 4.11 0.97
N SER A 110 -0.97 4.90 1.38
CA SER A 110 0.32 5.05 0.70
C SER A 110 1.49 5.04 1.67
N ALA A 111 2.40 4.07 1.54
CA ALA A 111 3.60 3.97 2.36
C ALA A 111 4.54 5.19 2.25
N VAL A 112 4.66 5.75 1.05
CA VAL A 112 5.46 6.96 0.77
C VAL A 112 4.88 8.19 1.48
N ALA A 113 3.55 8.37 1.39
CA ALA A 113 2.85 9.47 2.05
C ALA A 113 2.97 9.36 3.59
N ASP A 114 2.80 8.15 4.12
CA ASP A 114 2.89 7.87 5.55
C ASP A 114 4.30 8.15 6.08
N THR A 115 5.33 7.68 5.39
CA THR A 115 6.72 7.95 5.75
C THR A 115 7.03 9.44 5.76
N SER A 116 6.53 10.18 4.78
CA SER A 116 6.75 11.63 4.70
C SER A 116 6.02 12.38 5.81
N ALA A 117 4.73 12.11 5.99
CA ALA A 117 3.87 12.81 6.95
C ALA A 117 4.29 12.50 8.41
N LEU A 118 4.30 11.22 8.78
CA LEU A 118 4.64 10.79 10.13
C LEU A 118 6.13 10.99 10.43
N GLY A 119 7.01 10.74 9.45
CA GLY A 119 8.45 10.90 9.60
C GLY A 119 8.85 12.33 9.91
N SER A 120 8.26 13.32 9.23
CA SER A 120 8.54 14.75 9.48
C SER A 120 8.22 15.18 10.90
N MET A 121 7.26 14.52 11.56
CA MET A 121 6.84 14.83 12.93
C MET A 121 7.56 13.96 13.96
N LEU A 122 7.59 12.64 13.74
CA LEU A 122 8.03 11.69 14.75
C LEU A 122 9.55 11.51 14.79
N ILE A 123 10.26 11.59 13.67
CA ILE A 123 11.72 11.44 13.67
C ILE A 123 12.38 12.52 14.54
N PRO A 124 12.10 13.83 14.39
CA PRO A 124 12.67 14.84 15.28
C PRO A 124 12.20 14.70 16.73
N ALA A 125 10.96 14.26 16.96
CA ALA A 125 10.44 14.04 18.30
C ALA A 125 11.14 12.88 19.01
N MET A 126 11.41 11.78 18.31
CA MET A 126 12.17 10.63 18.81
C MET A 126 13.62 11.00 19.11
N GLU A 127 14.27 11.76 18.21
CA GLU A 127 15.64 12.24 18.42
C GLU A 127 15.77 13.09 19.68
N LYS A 128 14.83 14.02 19.91
CA LYS A 128 14.77 14.83 21.14
C LYS A 128 14.60 14.01 22.42
N GLN A 129 14.01 12.83 22.33
CA GLN A 129 13.87 11.90 23.46
C GLN A 129 15.05 10.93 23.61
N GLY A 130 16.09 11.05 22.77
CA GLY A 130 17.33 10.24 22.89
C GLY A 130 17.40 9.01 21.99
N TYR A 131 16.45 8.82 21.07
CA TYR A 131 16.58 7.79 20.04
C TYR A 131 17.61 8.20 18.99
N SER A 132 18.35 7.25 18.43
CA SER A 132 19.20 7.55 17.27
C SER A 132 18.33 7.87 16.04
N ARG A 133 18.75 8.88 15.27
CA ARG A 133 18.03 9.32 14.07
C ARG A 133 17.83 8.17 13.06
N LYS A 134 18.86 7.33 12.87
CA LYS A 134 18.78 6.13 12.02
C LYS A 134 17.70 5.13 12.47
N PHE A 135 17.53 4.92 13.78
CA PHE A 135 16.49 4.06 14.33
C PHE A 135 15.10 4.67 14.10
N ALA A 136 14.94 5.98 14.39
CA ALA A 136 13.68 6.67 14.19
C ALA A 136 13.26 6.65 12.72
N ALA A 137 14.18 6.85 11.77
CA ALA A 137 13.93 6.75 10.35
C ALA A 137 13.58 5.30 9.93
N ALA A 138 14.29 4.30 10.47
CA ALA A 138 14.04 2.90 10.16
C ALA A 138 12.68 2.40 10.64
N ILE A 139 12.27 2.72 11.87
CA ILE A 139 10.95 2.32 12.38
C ILE A 139 9.81 3.04 11.65
N THR A 140 10.01 4.31 11.27
CA THR A 140 9.02 5.04 10.47
C THR A 140 8.88 4.41 9.07
N ALA A 141 9.99 4.04 8.43
CA ALA A 141 9.97 3.35 7.15
C ALA A 141 9.28 1.98 7.25
N ALA A 142 9.63 1.17 8.25
CA ALA A 142 9.03 -0.13 8.48
C ALA A 142 7.52 -0.03 8.79
N SER A 143 7.10 0.87 9.67
CA SER A 143 5.68 1.00 10.02
C SER A 143 4.82 1.54 8.88
N SER A 144 5.38 2.34 7.99
CA SER A 144 4.62 2.92 6.88
C SER A 144 4.20 1.92 5.81
N VAL A 145 4.83 0.73 5.73
CA VAL A 145 4.36 -0.34 4.82
C VAL A 145 2.95 -0.84 5.15
N ILE A 146 2.48 -0.58 6.38
CA ILE A 146 1.12 -0.90 6.82
C ILE A 146 0.08 -0.06 6.04
N GLY A 147 0.46 1.15 5.59
CA GLY A 147 -0.43 2.09 4.89
C GLY A 147 -1.21 1.47 3.73
N PRO A 148 -0.55 0.88 2.76
CA PRO A 148 -1.24 0.23 1.63
C PRO A 148 -1.92 -1.10 1.98
N ILE A 149 -1.71 -1.67 3.17
CA ILE A 149 -2.28 -2.97 3.56
C ILE A 149 -3.62 -2.79 4.29
N ILE A 150 -3.70 -1.84 5.22
CA ILE A 150 -4.95 -1.53 5.94
C ILE A 150 -5.86 -0.69 5.05
N PRO A 151 -7.16 -1.06 4.88
CA PRO A 151 -8.07 -0.31 4.03
C PRO A 151 -8.46 1.06 4.63
N PRO A 152 -8.82 2.04 3.75
CA PRO A 152 -8.87 1.93 2.29
C PRO A 152 -7.48 2.00 1.63
N SER A 153 -7.25 1.13 0.66
CA SER A 153 -5.95 0.97 -0.01
C SER A 153 -6.07 1.17 -1.52
N GLY A 154 -5.30 2.12 -2.05
CA GLY A 154 -5.26 2.40 -3.49
C GLY A 154 -4.79 1.20 -4.32
N ILE A 155 -3.79 0.45 -3.83
CA ILE A 155 -3.26 -0.72 -4.55
C ILE A 155 -4.27 -1.88 -4.58
N MET A 156 -5.09 -2.04 -3.55
CA MET A 156 -6.16 -3.05 -3.55
C MET A 156 -7.27 -2.71 -4.55
N ILE A 157 -7.60 -1.42 -4.73
CA ILE A 157 -8.55 -0.98 -5.75
C ILE A 157 -7.99 -1.26 -7.15
N ILE A 158 -6.71 -0.96 -7.37
CA ILE A 158 -6.03 -1.27 -8.64
C ILE A 158 -6.07 -2.78 -8.91
N TYR A 159 -5.72 -3.60 -7.92
CA TYR A 159 -5.77 -5.05 -8.05
C TYR A 159 -7.18 -5.53 -8.38
N ALA A 160 -8.18 -5.10 -7.61
CA ALA A 160 -9.58 -5.45 -7.81
C ALA A 160 -10.03 -5.18 -9.24
N TYR A 161 -9.71 -3.99 -9.75
CA TYR A 161 -10.07 -3.60 -11.11
C TYR A 161 -9.36 -4.44 -12.17
N VAL A 162 -8.04 -4.59 -12.06
CA VAL A 162 -7.22 -5.31 -13.07
C VAL A 162 -7.58 -6.79 -13.12
N MET A 163 -7.87 -7.39 -11.96
CA MET A 163 -8.17 -8.83 -11.85
C MET A 163 -9.68 -9.15 -11.91
N GLY A 164 -10.55 -8.15 -11.73
CA GLY A 164 -12.01 -8.35 -11.70
C GLY A 164 -12.53 -8.81 -10.35
N GLU A 165 -11.80 -8.51 -9.26
CA GLU A 165 -12.14 -8.92 -7.90
C GLU A 165 -12.96 -7.87 -7.14
N SER A 166 -13.58 -8.28 -6.04
CA SER A 166 -14.35 -7.38 -5.18
C SER A 166 -13.43 -6.48 -4.34
N VAL A 167 -13.55 -5.15 -4.51
CA VAL A 167 -12.83 -4.17 -3.66
C VAL A 167 -13.20 -4.35 -2.19
N ALA A 168 -14.47 -4.64 -1.88
CA ALA A 168 -14.92 -4.86 -0.51
C ALA A 168 -14.27 -6.11 0.10
N ALA A 169 -14.20 -7.21 -0.64
CA ALA A 169 -13.52 -8.43 -0.20
C ALA A 169 -12.03 -8.17 0.09
N LEU A 170 -11.34 -7.44 -0.79
CA LEU A 170 -9.92 -7.11 -0.61
C LEU A 170 -9.69 -6.18 0.60
N PHE A 171 -10.56 -5.20 0.80
CA PHE A 171 -10.47 -4.33 1.97
C PHE A 171 -10.60 -5.14 3.27
N LEU A 172 -11.57 -6.05 3.34
CA LEU A 172 -11.73 -6.91 4.52
C LEU A 172 -10.55 -7.85 4.72
N ALA A 173 -10.02 -8.40 3.63
CA ALA A 173 -8.89 -9.31 3.65
C ALA A 173 -7.59 -8.64 4.15
N GLY A 174 -7.43 -7.33 3.96
CA GLY A 174 -6.26 -6.56 4.37
C GLY A 174 -6.20 -6.19 5.86
N ILE A 175 -7.34 -6.21 6.57
CA ILE A 175 -7.43 -5.74 7.97
C ILE A 175 -6.52 -6.57 8.90
N VAL A 176 -6.71 -7.89 8.92
CA VAL A 176 -5.94 -8.77 9.83
C VAL A 176 -4.46 -8.80 9.49
N PRO A 177 -4.06 -8.95 8.20
CA PRO A 177 -2.66 -8.82 7.78
C PRO A 177 -2.00 -7.52 8.23
N GLY A 178 -2.63 -6.38 8.03
CA GLY A 178 -2.09 -5.09 8.43
C GLY A 178 -1.92 -4.94 9.95
N ILE A 179 -2.90 -5.41 10.74
CA ILE A 179 -2.79 -5.45 12.20
C ILE A 179 -1.66 -6.39 12.62
N LEU A 180 -1.51 -7.54 11.96
CA LEU A 180 -0.48 -8.53 12.28
C LEU A 180 0.93 -7.97 12.07
N VAL A 181 1.16 -7.23 10.97
CA VAL A 181 2.42 -6.51 10.72
C VAL A 181 2.66 -5.50 11.85
N GLY A 182 1.66 -4.68 12.18
CA GLY A 182 1.78 -3.68 13.25
C GLY A 182 2.11 -4.29 14.61
N VAL A 183 1.43 -5.36 14.99
CA VAL A 183 1.68 -6.09 16.24
C VAL A 183 3.09 -6.72 16.23
N GLY A 184 3.50 -7.32 15.12
CA GLY A 184 4.85 -7.87 14.96
C GLY A 184 5.94 -6.82 15.17
N LEU A 185 5.77 -5.64 14.58
CA LEU A 185 6.67 -4.50 14.79
C LEU A 185 6.69 -4.02 16.24
N MET A 186 5.50 -3.95 16.90
CA MET A 186 5.41 -3.57 18.32
C MET A 186 6.13 -4.57 19.24
N VAL A 187 5.99 -5.87 18.98
CA VAL A 187 6.71 -6.92 19.71
C VAL A 187 8.22 -6.75 19.52
N THR A 188 8.67 -6.47 18.29
CA THR A 188 10.08 -6.22 17.98
C THR A 188 10.61 -5.00 18.75
N VAL A 189 9.86 -3.90 18.77
CA VAL A 189 10.22 -2.70 19.54
C VAL A 189 10.32 -3.01 21.03
N THR A 190 9.37 -3.77 21.58
CA THR A 190 9.39 -4.16 23.00
C THR A 190 10.66 -4.96 23.32
N TRP A 191 11.00 -5.95 22.49
CA TRP A 191 12.21 -6.75 22.65
C TRP A 191 13.50 -5.90 22.52
N MET A 192 13.53 -4.99 21.56
CA MET A 192 14.67 -4.07 21.39
C MET A 192 14.77 -3.06 22.53
N ALA A 193 13.65 -2.59 23.06
CA ALA A 193 13.62 -1.62 24.15
C ALA A 193 14.28 -2.14 25.41
N ASP A 194 14.15 -3.43 25.69
CA ASP A 194 14.80 -4.08 26.83
C ASP A 194 16.30 -4.26 26.61
N ARG A 195 16.71 -4.52 25.35
CA ARG A 195 18.12 -4.79 25.00
C ARG A 195 18.96 -3.52 24.82
N TYR A 196 18.36 -2.44 24.30
CA TYR A 196 19.07 -1.20 23.94
C TYR A 196 18.76 -0.03 24.88
N ASP A 197 18.12 -0.29 26.01
CA ASP A 197 17.80 0.69 27.05
C ASP A 197 17.07 1.94 26.50
N PHE A 198 15.98 1.72 25.76
CA PHE A 198 15.25 2.81 25.13
C PHE A 198 14.61 3.74 26.17
N PRO A 199 14.48 5.04 25.83
CA PRO A 199 13.90 6.03 26.71
C PRO A 199 12.49 5.63 27.16
N VAL A 200 12.20 5.86 28.43
CA VAL A 200 10.88 5.73 29.01
C VAL A 200 10.32 7.13 29.22
N ALA A 201 9.07 7.35 28.81
CA ALA A 201 8.44 8.63 29.07
C ALA A 201 8.32 8.89 30.55
N SER A 202 8.73 10.08 30.99
CA SER A 202 8.72 10.50 32.39
C SER A 202 7.29 10.64 33.00
N ARG A 203 6.25 10.66 32.14
CA ARG A 203 4.86 10.90 32.58
C ARG A 203 3.90 9.93 31.90
N ARG A 204 3.00 9.35 32.70
CA ARG A 204 1.82 8.63 32.20
C ARG A 204 0.66 9.62 32.06
N TYR A 205 -0.04 9.56 30.93
CA TYR A 205 -1.28 10.33 30.73
C TYR A 205 -2.39 9.84 31.65
N GLY A 206 -3.06 10.76 32.34
CA GLY A 206 -4.22 10.47 33.15
C GLY A 206 -5.46 10.11 32.31
N TRP A 207 -6.47 9.51 32.92
CA TRP A 207 -7.71 9.13 32.23
C TRP A 207 -8.41 10.30 31.55
N ARG A 208 -8.40 11.50 32.15
CA ARG A 208 -8.97 12.72 31.57
C ARG A 208 -8.18 13.17 30.33
N GLU A 209 -6.86 13.08 30.34
CA GLU A 209 -6.00 13.42 29.21
C GLU A 209 -6.17 12.43 28.06
N ARG A 210 -6.26 11.12 28.38
CA ARG A 210 -6.58 10.07 27.40
C ARG A 210 -7.95 10.30 26.77
N GLY A 211 -8.98 10.60 27.58
CA GLY A 211 -10.31 10.92 27.11
C GLY A 211 -10.32 12.16 26.21
N GLY A 212 -9.57 13.21 26.57
CA GLY A 212 -9.42 14.40 25.76
C GLY A 212 -8.73 14.14 24.42
N ALA A 213 -7.66 13.32 24.39
CA ALA A 213 -6.99 12.92 23.16
C ALA A 213 -7.89 12.04 22.28
N SER A 214 -8.66 11.11 22.89
CA SER A 214 -9.63 10.29 22.16
C SER A 214 -10.73 11.12 21.53
N LEU A 215 -11.24 12.13 22.24
CA LEU A 215 -12.27 13.03 21.70
C LEU A 215 -11.76 13.86 20.53
N LYS A 216 -10.51 14.35 20.59
CA LYS A 216 -9.88 15.08 19.50
C LYS A 216 -9.60 14.20 18.28
N ALA A 217 -9.27 12.92 18.48
CA ALA A 217 -9.03 11.95 17.41
C ALA A 217 -10.33 11.30 16.89
N PHE A 218 -11.48 11.53 17.55
CA PHE A 218 -12.76 10.92 17.19
C PHE A 218 -13.12 11.17 15.72
N PHE A 219 -13.06 12.40 15.29
CA PHE A 219 -13.41 12.75 13.90
C PHE A 219 -12.46 12.10 12.89
N PRO A 220 -11.13 12.20 13.01
CA PRO A 220 -10.21 11.44 12.15
C PRO A 220 -10.51 9.94 12.10
N LEU A 221 -10.72 9.32 13.25
CA LEU A 221 -10.95 7.87 13.36
C LEU A 221 -12.31 7.42 12.79
N MET A 222 -13.27 8.33 12.66
CA MET A 222 -14.55 8.02 12.02
C MET A 222 -14.45 7.81 10.51
N THR A 223 -13.41 8.32 9.85
CA THR A 223 -13.27 8.17 8.40
C THR A 223 -13.22 6.70 7.94
N PRO A 224 -12.26 5.86 8.42
CA PRO A 224 -12.27 4.45 8.06
C PRO A 224 -13.54 3.73 8.51
N VAL A 225 -14.14 4.13 9.65
CA VAL A 225 -15.41 3.56 10.14
C VAL A 225 -16.56 3.87 9.17
N ILE A 226 -16.66 5.09 8.67
CA ILE A 226 -17.69 5.49 7.69
C ILE A 226 -17.49 4.72 6.39
N ILE A 227 -16.25 4.64 5.88
CA ILE A 227 -15.94 3.95 4.64
C ILE A 227 -16.27 2.47 4.75
N LEU A 228 -15.62 1.77 5.71
CA LEU A 228 -15.79 0.33 5.86
C LEU A 228 -17.20 -0.03 6.34
N GLY A 229 -17.73 0.70 7.29
CA GLY A 229 -19.09 0.49 7.81
C GLY A 229 -20.15 0.70 6.73
N GLY A 230 -19.99 1.70 5.87
CA GLY A 230 -20.90 1.96 4.76
C GLY A 230 -20.84 0.87 3.67
N ILE A 231 -19.63 0.39 3.34
CA ILE A 231 -19.43 -0.70 2.38
C ILE A 231 -19.97 -2.02 2.94
N LEU A 232 -19.63 -2.37 4.18
CA LEU A 232 -20.08 -3.60 4.83
C LEU A 232 -21.59 -3.63 5.10
N GLY A 233 -22.16 -2.48 5.42
CA GLY A 233 -23.61 -2.33 5.61
C GLY A 233 -24.38 -2.36 4.29
N GLY A 234 -23.70 -2.46 3.13
CA GLY A 234 -24.34 -2.43 1.81
C GLY A 234 -24.98 -1.07 1.46
N ILE A 235 -24.63 -0.01 2.21
CA ILE A 235 -25.16 1.34 2.02
C ILE A 235 -24.46 2.03 0.86
N PHE A 236 -23.16 1.79 0.71
CA PHE A 236 -22.30 2.43 -0.29
C PHE A 236 -21.50 1.40 -1.07
N THR A 237 -21.35 1.64 -2.37
CA THR A 237 -20.29 1.05 -3.17
C THR A 237 -18.94 1.65 -2.75
N PRO A 238 -17.78 1.01 -3.05
CA PRO A 238 -16.46 1.58 -2.75
C PRO A 238 -16.25 3.00 -3.32
N THR A 239 -16.80 3.28 -4.50
CA THR A 239 -16.72 4.60 -5.14
C THR A 239 -17.55 5.65 -4.40
N GLU A 240 -18.77 5.30 -4.00
CA GLU A 240 -19.64 6.18 -3.21
C GLU A 240 -19.03 6.42 -1.82
N ALA A 241 -18.50 5.38 -1.18
CA ALA A 241 -17.80 5.51 0.11
C ALA A 241 -16.59 6.47 0.01
N ALA A 242 -15.83 6.42 -1.10
CA ALA A 242 -14.74 7.33 -1.36
C ALA A 242 -15.22 8.79 -1.53
N ALA A 243 -16.32 9.01 -2.24
CA ALA A 243 -16.94 10.34 -2.39
C ALA A 243 -17.45 10.88 -1.04
N VAL A 244 -18.09 10.03 -0.24
CA VAL A 244 -18.53 10.37 1.13
C VAL A 244 -17.32 10.73 2.01
N ALA A 245 -16.22 9.99 1.90
CA ALA A 245 -14.97 10.29 2.63
C ALA A 245 -14.41 11.66 2.28
N VAL A 246 -14.44 12.08 1.00
CA VAL A 246 -14.06 13.43 0.57
C VAL A 246 -14.95 14.49 1.21
N GLY A 247 -16.28 14.30 1.14
CA GLY A 247 -17.24 15.23 1.75
C GLY A 247 -17.01 15.34 3.26
N TYR A 248 -16.84 14.22 3.93
CA TYR A 248 -16.54 14.16 5.36
C TYR A 248 -15.22 14.86 5.70
N ALA A 249 -14.13 14.56 4.98
CA ALA A 249 -12.84 15.20 5.18
C ALA A 249 -12.90 16.73 4.99
N MET A 250 -13.63 17.21 3.96
CA MET A 250 -13.86 18.63 3.74
C MET A 250 -14.61 19.29 4.91
N VAL A 251 -15.71 18.68 5.35
CA VAL A 251 -16.49 19.22 6.47
C VAL A 251 -15.65 19.30 7.74
N ILE A 252 -14.89 18.25 8.04
CA ILE A 252 -14.03 18.22 9.22
C ILE A 252 -12.93 19.29 9.12
N ALA A 253 -12.23 19.37 7.99
CA ALA A 253 -11.11 20.29 7.79
C ALA A 253 -11.52 21.76 7.84
N LEU A 254 -12.64 22.12 7.19
CA LEU A 254 -13.07 23.50 7.02
C LEU A 254 -13.93 24.02 8.20
N PHE A 255 -14.85 23.19 8.71
CA PHE A 255 -15.88 23.64 9.64
C PHE A 255 -15.67 23.17 11.07
N VAL A 256 -15.24 21.91 11.28
CA VAL A 256 -15.07 21.33 12.62
C VAL A 256 -13.71 21.70 13.20
N MET A 257 -12.63 21.31 12.51
CA MET A 257 -11.26 21.58 12.98
C MET A 257 -10.76 22.98 12.59
N ARG A 258 -11.33 23.56 11.54
CA ARG A 258 -10.96 24.88 11.01
C ARG A 258 -9.45 25.02 10.76
N THR A 259 -8.82 23.95 10.33
CA THR A 259 -7.38 23.87 10.07
C THR A 259 -7.01 24.23 8.64
N MET A 260 -8.00 24.28 7.75
CA MET A 260 -7.86 24.59 6.34
C MET A 260 -8.83 25.71 5.94
N ARG A 261 -8.43 26.54 4.99
CA ARG A 261 -9.28 27.61 4.41
C ARG A 261 -9.73 27.21 3.00
N ILE A 262 -10.85 27.77 2.54
CA ILE A 262 -11.38 27.52 1.17
C ILE A 262 -10.32 27.88 0.10
N VAL A 263 -9.47 28.88 0.38
CA VAL A 263 -8.38 29.31 -0.52
C VAL A 263 -7.31 28.21 -0.71
N ASP A 264 -7.19 27.26 0.22
CA ASP A 264 -6.22 26.15 0.13
C ASP A 264 -6.75 25.00 -0.75
N LEU A 265 -8.07 24.96 -1.06
CA LEU A 265 -8.70 23.89 -1.84
C LEU A 265 -8.12 23.71 -3.25
N PRO A 266 -7.85 24.78 -4.04
CA PRO A 266 -7.28 24.61 -5.37
C PRO A 266 -5.94 23.85 -5.36
N ASP A 267 -5.07 24.12 -4.40
CA ASP A 267 -3.78 23.43 -4.25
C ASP A 267 -3.96 21.95 -3.92
N VAL A 268 -4.89 21.64 -3.00
CA VAL A 268 -5.22 20.26 -2.62
C VAL A 268 -5.80 19.50 -3.81
N LEU A 269 -6.75 20.10 -4.53
CA LEU A 269 -7.34 19.53 -5.74
C LEU A 269 -6.29 19.29 -6.82
N ALA A 270 -5.40 20.26 -7.06
CA ALA A 270 -4.35 20.12 -8.07
C ALA A 270 -3.40 18.97 -7.76
N ARG A 271 -2.97 18.81 -6.50
CA ARG A 271 -2.11 17.71 -6.07
C ARG A 271 -2.80 16.36 -6.20
N ALA A 272 -4.03 16.25 -5.69
CA ALA A 272 -4.81 15.03 -5.80
C ALA A 272 -5.07 14.67 -7.27
N ALA A 273 -5.38 15.65 -8.12
CA ALA A 273 -5.59 15.44 -9.55
C ALA A 273 -4.32 14.95 -10.26
N LEU A 274 -3.16 15.56 -9.99
CA LEU A 274 -1.88 15.11 -10.56
C LEU A 274 -1.54 13.67 -10.19
N THR A 275 -1.65 13.34 -8.91
CA THR A 275 -1.35 11.98 -8.43
C THR A 275 -2.35 10.97 -9.01
N SER A 276 -3.64 11.31 -9.04
CA SER A 276 -4.68 10.47 -9.64
C SER A 276 -4.47 10.26 -11.14
N ALA A 277 -4.09 11.31 -11.87
CA ALA A 277 -3.84 11.23 -13.31
C ALA A 277 -2.69 10.26 -13.64
N VAL A 278 -1.60 10.30 -12.86
CA VAL A 278 -0.48 9.35 -13.02
C VAL A 278 -0.94 7.91 -12.82
N VAL A 279 -1.70 7.65 -11.74
CA VAL A 279 -2.18 6.30 -11.44
C VAL A 279 -3.17 5.81 -12.49
N LEU A 280 -4.16 6.63 -12.88
CA LEU A 280 -5.15 6.24 -13.89
C LEU A 280 -4.51 6.00 -15.26
N LEU A 281 -3.52 6.79 -15.63
CA LEU A 281 -2.79 6.61 -16.89
C LEU A 281 -2.00 5.29 -16.89
N LEU A 282 -1.38 4.94 -15.76
CA LEU A 282 -0.73 3.64 -15.57
C LEU A 282 -1.72 2.48 -15.68
N VAL A 283 -2.91 2.62 -15.07
CA VAL A 283 -3.98 1.60 -15.17
C VAL A 283 -4.44 1.44 -16.62
N GLY A 284 -4.62 2.54 -17.36
CA GLY A 284 -4.97 2.50 -18.79
C GLY A 284 -3.92 1.77 -19.61
N ALA A 285 -2.64 2.09 -19.41
CA ALA A 285 -1.52 1.41 -20.09
C ALA A 285 -1.47 -0.09 -19.73
N ALA A 286 -1.79 -0.42 -18.49
CA ALA A 286 -1.86 -1.81 -18.03
C ALA A 286 -2.96 -2.61 -18.69
N MET A 287 -4.11 -2.02 -18.95
CA MET A 287 -5.21 -2.70 -19.65
C MET A 287 -4.84 -2.98 -21.11
N ALA A 288 -4.09 -2.07 -21.75
CA ALA A 288 -3.51 -2.32 -23.05
C ALA A 288 -2.48 -3.46 -23.00
N PHE A 289 -1.59 -3.44 -22.02
CA PHE A 289 -0.60 -4.49 -21.78
C PHE A 289 -1.25 -5.86 -21.50
N LYS A 290 -2.27 -5.91 -20.62
CA LYS A 290 -3.06 -7.11 -20.32
C LYS A 290 -3.62 -7.77 -21.58
N THR A 291 -4.08 -6.97 -22.55
CA THR A 291 -4.58 -7.48 -23.84
C THR A 291 -3.51 -8.24 -24.61
N VAL A 292 -2.29 -7.70 -24.70
CA VAL A 292 -1.17 -8.39 -25.39
C VAL A 292 -0.71 -9.61 -24.61
N VAL A 293 -0.68 -9.54 -23.29
CA VAL A 293 -0.40 -10.72 -22.43
C VAL A 293 -1.38 -11.85 -22.74
N SER A 294 -2.67 -11.53 -22.81
CA SER A 294 -3.73 -12.51 -23.13
C SER A 294 -3.57 -13.07 -24.55
N LEU A 295 -3.31 -12.23 -25.54
CA LEU A 295 -3.10 -12.65 -26.94
C LEU A 295 -1.84 -13.49 -27.15
N SER A 296 -0.84 -13.34 -26.29
CA SER A 296 0.44 -14.04 -26.37
C SER A 296 0.43 -15.42 -25.74
N HIS A 297 -0.67 -15.83 -25.09
CA HIS A 297 -0.72 -17.04 -24.25
C HIS A 297 0.43 -17.13 -23.24
N ALA A 298 0.94 -15.95 -22.80
CA ALA A 298 2.06 -15.88 -21.86
C ALA A 298 1.72 -16.52 -20.50
N PRO A 299 0.51 -16.35 -19.93
CA PRO A 299 0.16 -17.00 -18.68
C PRO A 299 0.28 -18.52 -18.75
N GLU A 300 -0.18 -19.16 -19.84
CA GLU A 300 -0.13 -20.61 -20.02
C GLU A 300 1.33 -21.11 -20.16
N ILE A 301 2.16 -20.39 -20.92
CA ILE A 301 3.56 -20.73 -21.09
C ILE A 301 4.33 -20.59 -19.77
N LEU A 302 4.10 -19.48 -19.07
CA LEU A 302 4.71 -19.24 -17.76
C LEU A 302 4.20 -20.26 -16.72
N ALA A 303 2.92 -20.62 -16.75
CA ALA A 303 2.37 -21.66 -15.90
C ALA A 303 3.10 -23.00 -16.13
N SER A 304 3.28 -23.40 -17.39
CA SER A 304 4.02 -24.63 -17.72
C SER A 304 5.48 -24.58 -17.25
N MET A 305 6.15 -23.42 -17.38
CA MET A 305 7.51 -23.24 -16.86
C MET A 305 7.56 -23.30 -15.33
N ILE A 306 6.64 -22.65 -14.65
CA ILE A 306 6.57 -22.64 -13.18
C ILE A 306 6.27 -24.06 -12.67
N LEU A 307 5.31 -24.76 -13.26
CA LEU A 307 4.97 -26.13 -12.90
C LEU A 307 6.10 -27.12 -13.21
N SER A 308 6.96 -26.83 -14.20
CA SER A 308 8.16 -27.63 -14.47
C SER A 308 9.22 -27.55 -13.35
N VAL A 309 9.21 -26.45 -12.56
CA VAL A 309 10.09 -26.29 -11.39
C VAL A 309 9.60 -27.11 -10.22
N SER A 310 8.29 -27.09 -9.96
CA SER A 310 7.65 -27.88 -8.90
C SER A 310 6.15 -27.96 -9.13
N GLU A 311 5.56 -29.11 -8.83
CA GLU A 311 4.10 -29.30 -8.76
C GLU A 311 3.55 -29.02 -7.35
N ASN A 312 4.43 -28.78 -6.37
CA ASN A 312 4.02 -28.53 -4.99
C ASN A 312 3.64 -27.04 -4.81
N PRO A 313 2.36 -26.74 -4.51
CA PRO A 313 1.90 -25.37 -4.32
C PRO A 313 2.67 -24.60 -3.25
N LEU A 314 3.13 -25.27 -2.19
CA LEU A 314 3.86 -24.63 -1.10
C LEU A 314 5.23 -24.11 -1.54
N ILE A 315 5.92 -24.88 -2.42
CA ILE A 315 7.22 -24.47 -2.99
C ILE A 315 6.99 -23.30 -3.94
N LEU A 316 5.94 -23.34 -4.74
CA LEU A 316 5.63 -22.27 -5.67
C LEU A 316 5.22 -20.98 -4.93
N LEU A 317 4.48 -21.09 -3.84
CA LEU A 317 4.17 -19.94 -2.96
C LEU A 317 5.44 -19.36 -2.32
N PHE A 318 6.42 -20.18 -1.97
CA PHE A 318 7.72 -19.69 -1.51
C PHE A 318 8.44 -18.90 -2.60
N LEU A 319 8.55 -19.46 -3.80
CA LEU A 319 9.24 -18.83 -4.92
C LEU A 319 8.58 -17.52 -5.34
N ILE A 320 7.23 -17.47 -5.35
CA ILE A 320 6.53 -16.24 -5.68
C ILE A 320 6.71 -15.17 -4.62
N ASN A 321 6.73 -15.52 -3.33
CA ASN A 321 7.04 -14.55 -2.27
C ASN A 321 8.43 -13.93 -2.49
N VAL A 322 9.43 -14.76 -2.79
CA VAL A 322 10.79 -14.26 -3.09
C VAL A 322 10.79 -13.35 -4.31
N LEU A 323 10.09 -13.73 -5.38
CA LEU A 323 9.98 -12.92 -6.59
C LEU A 323 9.31 -11.58 -6.32
N LEU A 324 8.13 -11.59 -5.69
CA LEU A 324 7.36 -10.36 -5.40
C LEU A 324 8.13 -9.45 -4.44
N PHE A 325 8.81 -10.01 -3.47
CA PHE A 325 9.65 -9.26 -2.55
C PHE A 325 10.80 -8.56 -3.28
N ILE A 326 11.50 -9.27 -4.18
CA ILE A 326 12.55 -8.68 -5.01
C ILE A 326 11.97 -7.58 -5.92
N VAL A 327 10.86 -7.83 -6.59
CA VAL A 327 10.21 -6.83 -7.46
C VAL A 327 9.83 -5.58 -6.67
N GLY A 328 9.27 -5.74 -5.46
CA GLY A 328 8.91 -4.64 -4.56
C GLY A 328 10.08 -3.77 -4.12
N MET A 329 11.33 -4.28 -4.16
CA MET A 329 12.52 -3.46 -3.91
C MET A 329 12.78 -2.41 -5.00
N PHE A 330 12.34 -2.67 -6.23
CA PHE A 330 12.67 -1.86 -7.41
C PHE A 330 11.46 -1.10 -7.98
N LEU A 331 10.26 -1.64 -7.81
CA LEU A 331 9.03 -1.07 -8.35
C LEU A 331 8.07 -0.68 -7.23
N ASP A 332 7.33 0.41 -7.45
CA ASP A 332 6.20 0.73 -6.59
C ASP A 332 5.12 -0.37 -6.71
N ALA A 333 4.39 -0.60 -5.62
CA ALA A 333 3.40 -1.67 -5.53
C ALA A 333 2.29 -1.56 -6.57
N GLY A 334 1.83 -0.34 -6.91
CA GLY A 334 0.81 -0.13 -7.94
C GLY A 334 1.24 -0.67 -9.31
N PRO A 335 2.29 -0.13 -9.94
CA PRO A 335 2.85 -0.66 -11.19
C PRO A 335 3.18 -2.15 -11.15
N ALA A 336 3.74 -2.65 -10.04
CA ALA A 336 4.07 -4.07 -9.91
C ALA A 336 2.83 -4.97 -9.96
N ILE A 337 1.74 -4.60 -9.28
CA ILE A 337 0.44 -5.31 -9.33
C ILE A 337 -0.13 -5.30 -10.73
N ILE A 338 -0.09 -4.16 -11.40
CA ILE A 338 -0.59 -3.98 -12.76
C ILE A 338 0.10 -4.92 -13.75
N ILE A 339 1.41 -5.11 -13.61
CA ILE A 339 2.22 -5.94 -14.50
C ILE A 339 2.08 -7.42 -14.14
N LEU A 340 2.29 -7.74 -12.87
CA LEU A 340 2.39 -9.13 -12.43
C LEU A 340 1.05 -9.77 -12.13
N GLY A 341 0.03 -8.98 -11.75
CA GLY A 341 -1.31 -9.50 -11.44
C GLY A 341 -1.91 -10.33 -12.58
N PRO A 342 -2.04 -9.78 -13.79
CA PRO A 342 -2.60 -10.52 -14.94
C PRO A 342 -1.78 -11.74 -15.37
N ILE A 343 -0.49 -11.75 -15.04
CA ILE A 343 0.42 -12.85 -15.39
C ILE A 343 0.33 -13.97 -14.34
N LEU A 344 0.47 -13.61 -13.08
CA LEU A 344 0.58 -14.57 -11.97
C LEU A 344 -0.77 -15.02 -11.42
N GLY A 345 -1.76 -14.12 -11.36
CA GLY A 345 -3.06 -14.39 -10.78
C GLY A 345 -3.73 -15.64 -11.36
N PRO A 346 -3.90 -15.74 -12.69
CA PRO A 346 -4.52 -16.93 -13.31
C PRO A 346 -3.77 -18.22 -12.99
N ILE A 347 -2.43 -18.18 -12.88
CA ILE A 347 -1.61 -19.36 -12.58
C ILE A 347 -1.92 -19.88 -11.18
N PHE A 348 -1.90 -19.00 -10.17
CA PHE A 348 -2.13 -19.40 -8.77
C PHE A 348 -3.60 -19.75 -8.50
N VAL A 349 -4.54 -19.09 -9.17
CA VAL A 349 -5.97 -19.45 -9.11
C VAL A 349 -6.21 -20.84 -9.71
N SER A 350 -5.58 -21.19 -10.84
CA SER A 350 -5.68 -22.54 -11.43
C SER A 350 -5.12 -23.63 -10.53
N MET A 351 -4.24 -23.30 -9.60
CA MET A 351 -3.70 -24.19 -8.56
C MET A 351 -4.58 -24.30 -7.31
N GLY A 352 -5.75 -23.64 -7.29
CA GLY A 352 -6.70 -23.67 -6.19
C GLY A 352 -6.44 -22.65 -5.10
N ILE A 353 -5.61 -21.63 -5.35
CA ILE A 353 -5.40 -20.49 -4.43
C ILE A 353 -6.51 -19.47 -4.68
N ASP A 354 -7.20 -19.09 -3.60
CA ASP A 354 -8.25 -18.08 -3.66
C ASP A 354 -7.70 -16.74 -4.22
N PRO A 355 -8.37 -16.10 -5.19
CA PRO A 355 -7.87 -14.87 -5.81
C PRO A 355 -7.76 -13.69 -4.83
N VAL A 356 -8.65 -13.60 -3.83
CA VAL A 356 -8.56 -12.57 -2.78
C VAL A 356 -7.34 -12.81 -1.88
N HIS A 357 -7.10 -14.08 -1.51
CA HIS A 357 -5.91 -14.44 -0.75
C HIS A 357 -4.62 -14.12 -1.51
N PHE A 358 -4.56 -14.47 -2.81
CA PHE A 358 -3.41 -14.16 -3.66
C PHE A 358 -3.18 -12.65 -3.80
N ALA A 359 -4.25 -11.86 -3.87
CA ALA A 359 -4.18 -10.39 -3.87
C ALA A 359 -3.48 -9.85 -2.62
N ILE A 360 -3.80 -10.41 -1.45
CA ILE A 360 -3.16 -10.02 -0.19
C ILE A 360 -1.69 -10.44 -0.16
N ILE A 361 -1.36 -11.65 -0.63
CA ILE A 361 0.04 -12.09 -0.77
C ILE A 361 0.82 -11.10 -1.63
N MET A 362 0.32 -10.74 -2.81
CA MET A 362 0.97 -9.76 -3.67
C MET A 362 1.12 -8.39 -3.00
N SER A 363 0.03 -7.87 -2.44
CA SER A 363 0.01 -6.55 -1.84
C SER A 363 1.01 -6.43 -0.69
N VAL A 364 1.02 -7.40 0.23
CA VAL A 364 1.91 -7.37 1.41
C VAL A 364 3.38 -7.52 0.99
N ASN A 365 3.70 -8.46 0.07
CA ASN A 365 5.07 -8.62 -0.43
C ASN A 365 5.62 -7.35 -1.08
N LEU A 366 4.84 -6.77 -2.00
CA LEU A 366 5.27 -5.60 -2.74
C LEU A 366 5.43 -4.38 -1.82
N THR A 367 4.54 -4.20 -0.84
CA THR A 367 4.63 -3.08 0.09
C THR A 367 5.80 -3.20 1.06
N VAL A 368 6.09 -4.39 1.57
CA VAL A 368 7.29 -4.64 2.40
C VAL A 368 8.56 -4.46 1.56
N GLY A 369 8.53 -4.85 0.29
CA GLY A 369 9.60 -4.57 -0.66
C GLY A 369 9.96 -3.08 -0.74
N LEU A 370 8.99 -2.17 -0.66
CA LEU A 370 9.23 -0.72 -0.67
C LEU A 370 10.12 -0.21 0.48
N ALA A 371 10.16 -0.91 1.60
CA ALA A 371 11.02 -0.59 2.76
C ALA A 371 12.31 -1.41 2.77
N THR A 372 12.59 -2.18 1.71
CA THR A 372 13.69 -3.15 1.67
C THR A 372 14.89 -2.64 0.88
N PRO A 373 16.12 -2.73 1.41
CA PRO A 373 17.34 -2.46 0.64
C PRO A 373 17.47 -3.42 -0.58
N PRO A 374 18.09 -3.02 -1.72
CA PRO A 374 18.95 -1.85 -1.86
C PRO A 374 18.25 -0.55 -2.25
N MET A 375 17.09 -0.62 -2.93
CA MET A 375 16.48 0.59 -3.48
C MET A 375 15.27 1.10 -2.68
N GLY A 376 14.34 0.27 -2.28
CA GLY A 376 13.14 0.58 -1.49
C GLY A 376 12.69 2.04 -1.45
N LEU A 377 11.63 2.43 -2.19
CA LEU A 377 11.20 3.84 -2.32
C LEU A 377 10.97 4.53 -0.96
N VAL A 378 10.47 3.79 0.01
CA VAL A 378 10.22 4.29 1.37
C VAL A 378 11.52 4.65 2.10
N LEU A 379 12.62 3.93 1.82
CA LEU A 379 13.94 4.24 2.40
C LEU A 379 14.48 5.58 1.89
N PHE A 380 14.26 5.90 0.62
CA PHE A 380 14.65 7.20 0.05
C PHE A 380 13.86 8.34 0.70
N VAL A 381 12.56 8.14 0.91
CA VAL A 381 11.71 9.14 1.59
C VAL A 381 12.16 9.30 3.04
N ALA A 382 12.39 8.21 3.76
CA ALA A 382 12.88 8.24 5.13
C ALA A 382 14.26 8.94 5.23
N SER A 383 15.16 8.70 4.28
CA SER A 383 16.44 9.40 4.16
C SER A 383 16.26 10.90 3.92
N SER A 384 15.38 11.27 2.98
CA SER A 384 15.10 12.67 2.66
C SER A 384 14.52 13.43 3.86
N VAL A 385 13.58 12.83 4.58
CA VAL A 385 12.90 13.45 5.73
C VAL A 385 13.81 13.51 6.96
N SER A 386 14.60 12.47 7.19
CA SER A 386 15.49 12.39 8.36
C SER A 386 16.83 13.09 8.15
N GLY A 387 17.28 13.25 6.90
CA GLY A 387 18.65 13.66 6.59
C GLY A 387 19.73 12.60 6.93
N GLU A 388 19.30 11.36 7.24
CA GLU A 388 20.20 10.24 7.53
C GLU A 388 20.55 9.51 6.22
N ARG A 389 21.74 8.92 6.16
CA ARG A 389 22.18 8.15 4.99
C ARG A 389 21.36 6.87 4.85
N ILE A 390 21.00 6.52 3.62
CA ILE A 390 20.18 5.33 3.32
C ILE A 390 20.82 4.05 3.87
N GLU A 391 22.16 3.91 3.78
CA GLU A 391 22.87 2.74 4.26
C GLU A 391 22.73 2.54 5.78
N ASN A 392 22.65 3.63 6.55
CA ASN A 392 22.44 3.58 7.99
C ASN A 392 21.02 3.17 8.33
N ILE A 393 20.02 3.69 7.59
CA ILE A 393 18.63 3.32 7.73
C ILE A 393 18.45 1.84 7.33
N ALA A 394 19.08 1.43 6.22
CA ALA A 394 19.03 0.06 5.70
C ALA A 394 19.56 -0.98 6.71
N ARG A 395 20.62 -0.63 7.45
CA ARG A 395 21.12 -1.50 8.53
C ARG A 395 20.20 -1.51 9.75
N ALA A 396 19.62 -0.37 10.08
CA ALA A 396 18.75 -0.24 11.25
C ALA A 396 17.37 -0.88 11.04
N ILE A 397 16.89 -1.02 9.80
CA ILE A 397 15.59 -1.60 9.47
C ILE A 397 15.61 -3.14 9.52
N LEU A 398 16.75 -3.80 9.43
CA LEU A 398 16.86 -5.26 9.32
C LEU A 398 16.05 -6.05 10.37
N PRO A 399 16.02 -5.70 11.67
CA PRO A 399 15.22 -6.42 12.66
C PRO A 399 13.71 -6.34 12.37
N PHE A 400 13.24 -5.19 11.89
CA PHE A 400 11.84 -4.96 11.52
C PHE A 400 11.49 -5.72 10.26
N LEU A 401 12.36 -5.66 9.26
CA LEU A 401 12.21 -6.39 8.01
C LEU A 401 12.15 -7.91 8.21
N ALA A 402 12.95 -8.45 9.13
CA ALA A 402 12.90 -9.87 9.47
C ALA A 402 11.51 -10.31 9.98
N VAL A 403 10.87 -9.46 10.80
CA VAL A 403 9.51 -9.72 11.31
C VAL A 403 8.46 -9.52 10.22
N GLU A 404 8.61 -8.54 9.35
CA GLU A 404 7.74 -8.32 8.19
C GLU A 404 7.79 -9.51 7.22
N ILE A 405 9.00 -10.02 6.92
CA ILE A 405 9.18 -11.22 6.09
C ILE A 405 8.53 -12.44 6.77
N ALA A 406 8.75 -12.64 8.07
CA ALA A 406 8.11 -13.72 8.80
C ALA A 406 6.57 -13.61 8.74
N THR A 407 6.04 -12.39 8.81
CA THR A 407 4.60 -12.11 8.70
C THR A 407 4.08 -12.39 7.28
N ILE A 408 4.85 -12.06 6.23
CA ILE A 408 4.52 -12.40 4.84
C ILE A 408 4.33 -13.92 4.71
N PHE A 409 5.30 -14.70 5.18
CA PHE A 409 5.21 -16.18 5.10
C PHE A 409 4.06 -16.72 5.92
N LEU A 410 3.80 -16.16 7.10
CA LEU A 410 2.67 -16.54 7.94
C LEU A 410 1.33 -16.29 7.22
N ILE A 411 1.16 -15.11 6.60
CA ILE A 411 -0.03 -14.78 5.82
C ILE A 411 -0.16 -15.74 4.63
N THR A 412 0.92 -15.98 3.90
CA THR A 412 0.94 -16.83 2.71
C THR A 412 0.52 -18.27 3.00
N TYR A 413 1.01 -18.86 4.10
CA TYR A 413 0.75 -20.27 4.40
C TYR A 413 -0.47 -20.49 5.31
N VAL A 414 -1.05 -19.42 5.85
CA VAL A 414 -2.26 -19.49 6.69
C VAL A 414 -3.36 -18.62 6.06
N PRO A 415 -4.08 -19.13 5.04
CA PRO A 415 -5.13 -18.38 4.34
C PRO A 415 -6.21 -17.79 5.27
N ALA A 416 -6.46 -18.42 6.41
CA ALA A 416 -7.40 -17.93 7.40
C ALA A 416 -7.11 -16.48 7.85
N ILE A 417 -5.85 -16.04 7.83
CA ILE A 417 -5.47 -14.69 8.25
C ILE A 417 -6.09 -13.62 7.33
N SER A 418 -6.14 -13.87 6.03
CA SER A 418 -6.73 -12.94 5.06
C SER A 418 -8.21 -13.25 4.76
N MET A 419 -8.63 -14.52 4.85
CA MET A 419 -9.93 -14.96 4.36
C MET A 419 -11.04 -14.99 5.42
N THR A 420 -10.70 -15.01 6.72
CA THR A 420 -11.71 -15.13 7.79
C THR A 420 -12.71 -13.98 7.77
N ILE A 421 -12.27 -12.71 7.69
CA ILE A 421 -13.20 -11.57 7.69
C ILE A 421 -14.05 -11.51 6.42
N PRO A 422 -13.49 -11.64 5.19
CA PRO A 422 -14.30 -11.69 3.97
C PRO A 422 -15.35 -12.79 3.97
N ARG A 423 -15.01 -14.00 4.46
CA ARG A 423 -15.95 -15.13 4.59
C ARG A 423 -17.08 -14.86 5.58
N LEU A 424 -16.74 -14.37 6.76
CA LEU A 424 -17.74 -14.01 7.78
C LEU A 424 -18.70 -12.91 7.31
N ALA A 425 -18.22 -12.04 6.44
CA ALA A 425 -19.02 -10.96 5.84
C ALA A 425 -19.78 -11.39 4.56
N GLY A 426 -19.62 -12.64 4.09
CA GLY A 426 -20.32 -13.18 2.92
C GLY A 426 -19.83 -12.63 1.56
N PHE A 427 -18.59 -12.15 1.49
CA PHE A 427 -18.00 -11.64 0.23
C PHE A 427 -17.18 -12.69 -0.52
N VAL A 428 -16.85 -13.79 0.13
CA VAL A 428 -16.10 -14.92 -0.43
C VAL A 428 -16.63 -16.21 0.21
N ASP A 429 -16.63 -17.32 -0.54
CA ASP A 429 -17.07 -18.67 -0.10
C ASP A 429 -16.08 -19.34 0.87
#